data_0407f0af89037dfb468d52754e0e0afd
#
_entry.id   0407f0af89037dfb468d52754e0e0afd
#
_cell.length_a   1.000
_cell.length_b   1.000
_cell.length_c   1.000
_cell.angle_alpha   90.00
_cell.angle_beta   90.00
_cell.angle_gamma   90.00
#
_symmetry.space_group_name_H-M   'P 1'
#
loop_
_entity.id
_entity.type
_entity.pdbx_description
1 polymer ?
#
loop_
_entity_poly.entity_id
_entity_poly.type
_entity_poly.pdbx_seq_one_letter_code
_entity_poly.pdbx_strand_id
1 'polypeptide(L)'
;MEDVCSKRASVRALGCRLNQYEAIEMEGRLKSSGYEIVSFGESADLGVINTCTVTNEADSKSRNVIRRFIRKNPKAITVVVGCYSQMEASRLAMIEGVDYIIGNHDKMNFLDYIDDQKPDVPVIVRERISREDFSIGFVGQPHFEQRANLKIQDGCDFMCTFCVIPFSRGRARSREWNDLLEEVNRMIDSGVQEIILTGVNLGTYSSNGINFLSLIERLCAIEGLSRLRISSIEPTTIPEDLFVFMADGNHPLMPYLHVPLQSGCDSVL
;
A
#
# COMPACT_ATOMS: atom_id res chain seq x y z
N MET A 1 -11.97 -27.72 -27.02
CA MET A 1 -11.57 -26.56 -26.24
C MET A 1 -11.43 -27.07 -24.82
N GLU A 2 -10.21 -27.36 -24.39
CA GLU A 2 -9.96 -27.69 -22.98
C GLU A 2 -10.31 -26.47 -22.15
N ASP A 3 -11.21 -26.60 -21.20
CA ASP A 3 -11.46 -25.62 -20.16
C ASP A 3 -10.13 -25.40 -19.41
N VAL A 4 -9.40 -24.35 -19.79
CA VAL A 4 -8.24 -23.89 -19.02
C VAL A 4 -8.83 -23.33 -17.74
N CYS A 5 -8.90 -24.20 -16.72
CA CYS A 5 -9.31 -23.79 -15.39
C CYS A 5 -8.33 -22.68 -14.94
N SER A 6 -8.80 -21.44 -14.88
CA SER A 6 -7.96 -20.32 -14.48
C SER A 6 -7.48 -20.55 -13.04
N LYS A 7 -6.18 -20.38 -12.78
CA LYS A 7 -5.64 -20.47 -11.42
C LYS A 7 -6.31 -19.41 -10.54
N ARG A 8 -6.65 -19.78 -9.31
CA ARG A 8 -7.35 -18.92 -8.36
C ARG A 8 -6.37 -18.29 -7.39
N ALA A 9 -6.47 -16.98 -7.19
CA ALA A 9 -5.63 -16.26 -6.26
C ALA A 9 -6.45 -15.47 -5.25
N SER A 10 -5.94 -15.34 -4.04
CA SER A 10 -6.53 -14.47 -3.03
C SER A 10 -5.49 -13.54 -2.43
N VAL A 11 -5.86 -12.29 -2.19
CA VAL A 11 -5.01 -11.28 -1.57
C VAL A 11 -5.60 -10.83 -0.25
N ARG A 12 -4.76 -10.62 0.75
CA ARG A 12 -5.18 -10.09 2.04
C ARG A 12 -4.23 -9.01 2.55
N ALA A 13 -4.74 -7.80 2.74
CA ALA A 13 -4.02 -6.75 3.43
C ALA A 13 -4.28 -6.78 4.93
N LEU A 14 -3.23 -6.48 5.70
CA LEU A 14 -3.27 -6.22 7.12
C LEU A 14 -2.68 -4.85 7.41
N GLY A 15 -3.20 -4.16 8.43
CA GLY A 15 -2.65 -2.87 8.88
C GLY A 15 -3.25 -1.66 8.18
N CYS A 16 -2.39 -0.78 7.65
CA CYS A 16 -2.74 0.57 7.24
C CYS A 16 -3.38 0.65 5.83
N ARG A 17 -3.84 1.87 5.47
CA ARG A 17 -4.41 2.16 4.15
C ARG A 17 -3.43 1.95 3.01
N LEU A 18 -2.12 2.17 3.25
CA LEU A 18 -1.08 1.86 2.26
C LEU A 18 -1.10 0.37 1.89
N ASN A 19 -1.16 -0.52 2.89
CA ASN A 19 -1.23 -1.95 2.62
C ASN A 19 -2.55 -2.33 1.90
N GLN A 20 -3.64 -1.65 2.20
CA GLN A 20 -4.94 -1.87 1.51
C GLN A 20 -4.86 -1.45 0.05
N TYR A 21 -4.32 -0.27 -0.24
CA TYR A 21 -4.06 0.20 -1.59
C TYR A 21 -3.18 -0.79 -2.37
N GLU A 22 -2.04 -1.16 -1.79
CA GLU A 22 -1.09 -2.09 -2.40
C GLU A 22 -1.70 -3.47 -2.68
N ALA A 23 -2.63 -3.94 -1.84
CA ALA A 23 -3.34 -5.20 -2.09
C ALA A 23 -4.27 -5.13 -3.30
N ILE A 24 -4.95 -4.00 -3.51
CA ILE A 24 -5.80 -3.78 -4.69
C ILE A 24 -4.94 -3.81 -5.97
N GLU A 25 -3.76 -3.18 -5.92
CA GLU A 25 -2.82 -3.22 -7.05
C GLU A 25 -2.29 -4.64 -7.32
N MET A 26 -2.01 -5.41 -6.28
CA MET A 26 -1.61 -6.81 -6.39
C MET A 26 -2.71 -7.66 -7.03
N GLU A 27 -3.98 -7.44 -6.66
CA GLU A 27 -5.13 -8.10 -7.28
C GLU A 27 -5.23 -7.75 -8.78
N GLY A 28 -5.00 -6.48 -9.14
CA GLY A 28 -4.96 -6.03 -10.54
C GLY A 28 -3.90 -6.77 -11.36
N ARG A 29 -2.68 -6.87 -10.81
CA ARG A 29 -1.56 -7.60 -11.43
C ARG A 29 -1.86 -9.09 -11.60
N LEU A 30 -2.45 -9.72 -10.59
CA LEU A 30 -2.86 -11.13 -10.66
C LEU A 30 -3.93 -11.35 -11.74
N LYS A 31 -4.95 -10.50 -11.82
CA LYS A 31 -5.96 -10.56 -12.89
C LYS A 31 -5.34 -10.45 -14.28
N SER A 32 -4.43 -9.50 -14.47
CA SER A 32 -3.72 -9.31 -15.74
C SER A 32 -2.82 -10.50 -16.11
N SER A 33 -2.38 -11.28 -15.11
CA SER A 33 -1.62 -12.52 -15.29
C SER A 33 -2.50 -13.76 -15.43
N GLY A 34 -3.83 -13.60 -15.55
CA GLY A 34 -4.77 -14.69 -15.84
C GLY A 34 -5.31 -15.40 -14.58
N TYR A 35 -5.10 -14.86 -13.38
CA TYR A 35 -5.70 -15.41 -12.17
C TYR A 35 -7.14 -14.94 -11.97
N GLU A 36 -8.01 -15.82 -11.53
CA GLU A 36 -9.31 -15.49 -10.95
C GLU A 36 -9.11 -15.05 -9.49
N ILE A 37 -9.55 -13.84 -9.14
CA ILE A 37 -9.46 -13.36 -7.74
C ILE A 37 -10.66 -13.87 -6.95
N VAL A 38 -10.35 -14.55 -5.86
CA VAL A 38 -11.36 -15.13 -4.94
C VAL A 38 -11.23 -14.54 -3.54
N SER A 39 -12.31 -14.60 -2.77
CA SER A 39 -12.29 -14.11 -1.38
C SER A 39 -11.31 -14.89 -0.51
N PHE A 40 -10.64 -14.21 0.41
CA PHE A 40 -9.60 -14.79 1.28
C PHE A 40 -10.07 -15.96 2.17
N GLY A 41 -11.24 -16.35 2.09
CA GLY A 41 -11.77 -17.53 2.79
C GLY A 41 -12.09 -18.70 1.87
N GLU A 42 -11.92 -18.55 0.57
CA GLU A 42 -12.19 -19.58 -0.43
C GLU A 42 -10.96 -20.42 -0.76
N SER A 43 -11.15 -21.46 -1.58
CA SER A 43 -10.04 -22.26 -2.10
C SER A 43 -9.28 -21.45 -3.15
N ALA A 44 -7.96 -21.43 -3.05
CA ALA A 44 -7.08 -20.70 -3.96
C ALA A 44 -5.81 -21.53 -4.24
N ASP A 45 -5.18 -21.28 -5.38
CA ASP A 45 -3.90 -21.86 -5.77
C ASP A 45 -2.71 -20.99 -5.35
N LEU A 46 -2.99 -19.67 -5.14
CA LEU A 46 -2.02 -18.69 -4.71
C LEU A 46 -2.65 -17.76 -3.64
N GLY A 47 -1.91 -17.52 -2.56
CA GLY A 47 -2.29 -16.54 -1.55
C GLY A 47 -1.22 -15.50 -1.31
N VAL A 48 -1.56 -14.22 -1.44
CA VAL A 48 -0.68 -13.09 -1.14
C VAL A 48 -1.15 -12.39 0.12
N ILE A 49 -0.32 -12.37 1.14
CA ILE A 49 -0.62 -11.73 2.43
C ILE A 49 0.28 -10.52 2.61
N ASN A 50 -0.28 -9.29 2.44
CA ASN A 50 0.44 -8.04 2.68
C ASN A 50 0.36 -7.68 4.17
N THR A 51 1.50 -7.81 4.83
CA THR A 51 1.62 -7.84 6.29
C THR A 51 2.02 -6.49 6.89
N CYS A 52 1.68 -6.30 8.16
CA CYS A 52 2.02 -5.15 8.99
C CYS A 52 2.87 -5.57 10.19
N THR A 53 3.76 -4.68 10.66
CA THR A 53 4.64 -4.91 11.83
C THR A 53 4.77 -3.68 12.73
N VAL A 54 3.81 -2.75 12.70
CA VAL A 54 3.90 -1.51 13.51
C VAL A 54 3.69 -1.76 15.02
N THR A 55 3.16 -2.92 15.38
CA THR A 55 2.99 -3.38 16.78
C THR A 55 3.17 -4.89 16.88
N ASN A 56 3.51 -5.39 18.08
CA ASN A 56 3.57 -6.83 18.37
C ASN A 56 2.23 -7.55 18.11
N GLU A 57 1.12 -6.85 18.32
CA GLU A 57 -0.22 -7.38 17.99
C GLU A 57 -0.40 -7.53 16.49
N ALA A 58 0.06 -6.56 15.68
CA ALA A 58 0.03 -6.66 14.22
C ALA A 58 0.85 -7.85 13.72
N ASP A 59 2.01 -8.12 14.30
CA ASP A 59 2.83 -9.30 14.00
C ASP A 59 2.09 -10.60 14.30
N SER A 60 1.48 -10.67 15.49
CA SER A 60 0.71 -11.84 15.91
C SER A 60 -0.48 -12.09 14.97
N LYS A 61 -1.22 -11.02 14.63
CA LYS A 61 -2.32 -11.08 13.68
C LYS A 61 -1.85 -11.52 12.29
N SER A 62 -0.71 -11.01 11.83
CA SER A 62 -0.10 -11.41 10.56
C SER A 62 0.18 -12.91 10.54
N ARG A 63 0.87 -13.43 11.55
CA ARG A 63 1.16 -14.88 11.65
C ARG A 63 -0.10 -15.75 11.71
N ASN A 64 -1.14 -15.30 12.42
CA ASN A 64 -2.40 -16.03 12.50
C ASN A 64 -3.13 -16.09 11.16
N VAL A 65 -3.14 -15.00 10.40
CA VAL A 65 -3.75 -14.95 9.07
C VAL A 65 -2.99 -15.85 8.09
N ILE A 66 -1.65 -15.82 8.10
CA ILE A 66 -0.80 -16.68 7.28
C ILE A 66 -1.11 -18.16 7.57
N ARG A 67 -1.05 -18.58 8.84
CA ARG A 67 -1.34 -19.97 9.24
C ARG A 67 -2.77 -20.40 8.90
N ARG A 68 -3.73 -19.49 8.99
CA ARG A 68 -5.12 -19.77 8.60
C ARG A 68 -5.24 -20.03 7.10
N PHE A 69 -4.56 -19.24 6.27
CA PHE A 69 -4.52 -19.44 4.83
C PHE A 69 -3.91 -20.81 4.48
N ILE A 70 -2.72 -21.11 5.00
CA ILE A 70 -2.00 -22.36 4.75
C ILE A 70 -2.84 -23.59 5.13
N ARG A 71 -3.45 -23.56 6.33
CA ARG A 71 -4.30 -24.68 6.77
C ARG A 71 -5.50 -24.92 5.87
N LYS A 72 -6.05 -23.88 5.27
CA LYS A 72 -7.19 -23.99 4.35
C LYS A 72 -6.76 -24.41 2.96
N ASN A 73 -5.58 -23.99 2.53
CA ASN A 73 -5.05 -24.18 1.18
C ASN A 73 -3.65 -24.81 1.23
N PRO A 74 -3.50 -26.06 1.68
CA PRO A 74 -2.17 -26.66 1.93
C PRO A 74 -1.35 -26.86 0.65
N LYS A 75 -2.00 -26.90 -0.51
CA LYS A 75 -1.34 -27.02 -1.82
C LYS A 75 -1.04 -25.67 -2.48
N ALA A 76 -1.65 -24.58 -2.00
CA ALA A 76 -1.48 -23.25 -2.57
C ALA A 76 -0.09 -22.70 -2.30
N ILE A 77 0.45 -21.93 -3.24
CA ILE A 77 1.64 -21.12 -3.02
C ILE A 77 1.29 -19.98 -2.06
N THR A 78 2.07 -19.83 -1.00
CA THR A 78 1.87 -18.80 0.03
C THR A 78 2.96 -17.76 -0.06
N VAL A 79 2.58 -16.55 -0.44
CA VAL A 79 3.46 -15.38 -0.57
C VAL A 79 3.18 -14.39 0.54
N VAL A 80 4.18 -14.05 1.32
CA VAL A 80 4.09 -13.08 2.39
C VAL A 80 4.89 -11.85 2.01
N VAL A 81 4.23 -10.69 1.96
CA VAL A 81 4.85 -9.42 1.56
C VAL A 81 4.64 -8.35 2.62
N GLY A 82 5.29 -7.21 2.48
CA GLY A 82 5.04 -6.01 3.27
C GLY A 82 6.00 -5.77 4.43
N CYS A 83 5.56 -4.97 5.41
CA CYS A 83 6.43 -4.48 6.48
C CYS A 83 7.00 -5.59 7.36
N TYR A 84 6.20 -6.63 7.66
CA TYR A 84 6.66 -7.75 8.48
C TYR A 84 7.69 -8.61 7.71
N SER A 85 7.47 -8.81 6.41
CA SER A 85 8.45 -9.49 5.54
C SER A 85 9.77 -8.72 5.45
N GLN A 86 9.71 -7.39 5.43
CA GLN A 86 10.91 -6.53 5.42
C GLN A 86 11.71 -6.64 6.72
N MET A 87 11.03 -6.73 7.87
CA MET A 87 11.69 -6.67 9.18
C MET A 87 12.08 -8.04 9.72
N GLU A 88 11.22 -9.05 9.57
CA GLU A 88 11.29 -10.33 10.26
C GLU A 88 11.22 -11.54 9.29
N ALA A 89 11.88 -11.44 8.13
CA ALA A 89 11.84 -12.48 7.10
C ALA A 89 12.23 -13.88 7.65
N SER A 90 13.27 -13.94 8.46
CA SER A 90 13.74 -15.21 9.05
C SER A 90 12.70 -15.85 9.97
N ARG A 91 11.92 -15.03 10.68
CA ARG A 91 10.84 -15.49 11.56
C ARG A 91 9.64 -16.01 10.76
N LEU A 92 9.36 -15.39 9.62
CA LEU A 92 8.32 -15.85 8.70
C LEU A 92 8.72 -17.15 8.01
N ALA A 93 9.99 -17.33 7.67
CA ALA A 93 10.52 -18.56 7.07
C ALA A 93 10.40 -19.80 7.99
N MET A 94 10.27 -19.59 9.31
CA MET A 94 10.01 -20.68 10.26
C MET A 94 8.54 -21.13 10.29
N ILE A 95 7.65 -20.46 9.57
CA ILE A 95 6.24 -20.87 9.48
C ILE A 95 6.13 -21.89 8.35
N GLU A 96 5.88 -23.14 8.71
CA GLU A 96 5.67 -24.22 7.75
C GLU A 96 4.56 -23.88 6.74
N GLY A 97 4.87 -24.00 5.44
CA GLY A 97 3.96 -23.70 4.33
C GLY A 97 4.02 -22.27 3.82
N VAL A 98 4.91 -21.41 4.34
CA VAL A 98 5.28 -20.15 3.71
C VAL A 98 6.30 -20.45 2.61
N ASP A 99 6.03 -20.05 1.39
CA ASP A 99 6.86 -20.36 0.21
C ASP A 99 7.74 -19.17 -0.21
N TYR A 100 7.17 -17.94 -0.22
CA TYR A 100 7.89 -16.72 -0.62
C TYR A 100 7.71 -15.63 0.41
N ILE A 101 8.80 -14.94 0.72
CA ILE A 101 8.84 -13.81 1.66
C ILE A 101 9.50 -12.64 0.94
N ILE A 102 8.71 -11.62 0.60
CA ILE A 102 9.17 -10.52 -0.25
C ILE A 102 9.04 -9.20 0.50
N GLY A 103 10.15 -8.46 0.58
CA GLY A 103 10.24 -7.17 1.24
C GLY A 103 9.49 -6.05 0.52
N ASN A 104 9.48 -4.87 1.15
CA ASN A 104 8.73 -3.72 0.64
C ASN A 104 9.28 -3.13 -0.68
N HIS A 105 10.54 -3.41 -1.01
CA HIS A 105 11.13 -2.95 -2.28
C HIS A 105 10.47 -3.66 -3.47
N ASP A 106 10.39 -4.97 -3.41
CA ASP A 106 10.04 -5.82 -4.55
C ASP A 106 8.59 -6.31 -4.53
N LYS A 107 7.85 -6.02 -3.46
CA LYS A 107 6.51 -6.57 -3.24
C LYS A 107 5.50 -6.33 -4.36
N MET A 108 5.65 -5.24 -5.13
CA MET A 108 4.76 -4.96 -6.25
C MET A 108 5.09 -5.81 -7.48
N ASN A 109 6.32 -6.30 -7.57
CA ASN A 109 6.79 -7.19 -8.63
C ASN A 109 6.86 -8.65 -8.15
N PHE A 110 6.07 -9.01 -7.15
CA PHE A 110 6.12 -10.32 -6.51
C PHE A 110 5.96 -11.49 -7.49
N LEU A 111 5.24 -11.29 -8.59
CA LEU A 111 5.04 -12.31 -9.63
C LEU A 111 6.34 -12.71 -10.35
N ASP A 112 7.33 -11.82 -10.41
CA ASP A 112 8.62 -12.09 -11.06
C ASP A 112 9.47 -13.10 -10.27
N TYR A 113 9.10 -13.37 -9.02
CA TYR A 113 9.81 -14.26 -8.11
C TYR A 113 9.11 -15.60 -7.86
N ILE A 114 7.89 -15.78 -8.38
CA ILE A 114 7.05 -16.94 -8.07
C ILE A 114 7.09 -17.92 -9.23
N ASP A 115 7.49 -19.14 -8.91
CA ASP A 115 7.38 -20.29 -9.83
C ASP A 115 6.01 -20.95 -9.75
N ASP A 116 5.68 -21.78 -10.74
CA ASP A 116 4.44 -22.56 -10.79
C ASP A 116 4.38 -23.67 -9.73
N GLN A 117 5.50 -24.01 -9.12
CA GLN A 117 5.62 -25.06 -8.10
C GLN A 117 6.13 -24.46 -6.78
N LYS A 118 5.74 -25.11 -5.69
CA LYS A 118 6.26 -24.73 -4.37
C LYS A 118 7.75 -25.02 -4.29
N PRO A 119 8.56 -24.08 -3.76
CA PRO A 119 9.96 -24.33 -3.49
C PRO A 119 10.12 -25.30 -2.29
N ASP A 120 11.20 -26.07 -2.27
CA ASP A 120 11.52 -26.98 -1.15
C ASP A 120 11.85 -26.21 0.14
N VAL A 121 12.36 -25.00 0.00
CA VAL A 121 12.68 -24.08 1.10
C VAL A 121 12.12 -22.69 0.82
N PRO A 122 11.72 -21.92 1.84
CA PRO A 122 11.20 -20.58 1.64
C PRO A 122 12.19 -19.66 0.90
N VAL A 123 11.74 -19.00 -0.17
CA VAL A 123 12.51 -18.02 -0.92
C VAL A 123 12.37 -16.67 -0.25
N ILE A 124 13.48 -16.03 0.10
CA ILE A 124 13.50 -14.70 0.74
C ILE A 124 14.08 -13.68 -0.23
N VAL A 125 13.26 -12.72 -0.63
CA VAL A 125 13.64 -11.56 -1.43
C VAL A 125 13.51 -10.32 -0.54
N ARG A 126 14.65 -9.79 -0.08
CA ARG A 126 14.68 -8.64 0.83
C ARG A 126 15.83 -7.72 0.48
N GLU A 127 15.59 -6.83 -0.43
CA GLU A 127 16.55 -5.82 -0.82
C GLU A 127 16.44 -4.54 0.01
N ARG A 128 17.46 -3.69 -0.12
CA ARG A 128 17.46 -2.36 0.46
C ARG A 128 16.47 -1.49 -0.31
N ILE A 129 15.55 -0.84 0.42
CA ILE A 129 14.57 0.04 -0.18
C ILE A 129 15.26 1.24 -0.82
N SER A 130 14.96 1.51 -2.10
CA SER A 130 15.46 2.67 -2.84
C SER A 130 15.11 3.98 -2.11
N ARG A 131 15.87 5.04 -2.39
CA ARG A 131 15.59 6.40 -1.93
C ARG A 131 15.00 7.28 -3.03
N GLU A 132 14.89 6.76 -4.23
CA GLU A 132 14.37 7.47 -5.39
C GLU A 132 12.85 7.55 -5.35
N ASP A 133 12.30 8.57 -5.98
CA ASP A 133 10.88 8.67 -6.25
C ASP A 133 10.41 7.44 -7.04
N PHE A 134 9.13 7.14 -6.96
CA PHE A 134 8.60 5.89 -7.49
C PHE A 134 7.39 6.13 -8.38
N SER A 135 7.24 5.22 -9.34
CA SER A 135 6.01 5.01 -10.10
C SER A 135 5.47 3.61 -9.78
N ILE A 136 4.18 3.45 -9.79
CA ILE A 136 3.56 2.14 -9.50
C ILE A 136 3.31 1.38 -10.78
N GLY A 137 3.11 2.10 -11.89
CA GLY A 137 2.78 1.52 -13.18
C GLY A 137 1.46 0.74 -13.07
N PHE A 138 0.42 1.31 -13.59
CA PHE A 138 -0.91 0.71 -13.47
C PHE A 138 -1.03 -0.55 -14.32
N VAL A 139 -1.36 -1.69 -13.71
CA VAL A 139 -1.59 -2.95 -14.42
C VAL A 139 -3.01 -3.43 -14.16
N GLY A 140 -3.81 -3.54 -15.23
CA GLY A 140 -5.17 -4.05 -15.17
C GLY A 140 -6.24 -3.00 -14.84
N GLN A 141 -7.46 -3.47 -14.60
CA GLN A 141 -8.59 -2.64 -14.12
C GLN A 141 -8.90 -3.08 -12.69
N PRO A 142 -8.41 -2.38 -11.66
CA PRO A 142 -8.85 -2.62 -10.31
C PRO A 142 -10.33 -2.28 -10.19
N HIS A 143 -11.03 -3.01 -9.36
CA HIS A 143 -12.41 -2.68 -9.03
C HIS A 143 -12.36 -1.56 -7.99
N PHE A 144 -12.62 -0.33 -8.43
CA PHE A 144 -12.77 0.80 -7.53
C PHE A 144 -14.18 0.83 -6.96
N GLU A 145 -14.29 1.02 -5.66
CA GLU A 145 -15.52 1.41 -4.99
C GLU A 145 -15.76 2.91 -5.19
N GLN A 146 -16.89 3.45 -4.73
CA GLN A 146 -17.16 4.90 -4.75
C GLN A 146 -16.06 5.73 -4.04
N ARG A 147 -15.27 5.10 -3.19
CA ARG A 147 -14.16 5.69 -2.46
C ARG A 147 -12.90 4.87 -2.70
N ALA A 148 -11.82 5.51 -3.15
CA ALA A 148 -10.55 4.86 -3.45
C ALA A 148 -9.39 5.52 -2.68
N ASN A 149 -8.41 4.71 -2.29
CA ASN A 149 -7.13 5.21 -1.78
C ASN A 149 -6.20 5.48 -2.97
N LEU A 150 -5.45 6.57 -2.91
CA LEU A 150 -4.40 6.92 -3.87
C LEU A 150 -3.07 7.06 -3.11
N LYS A 151 -2.13 6.17 -3.36
CA LYS A 151 -0.80 6.23 -2.74
C LYS A 151 0.03 7.30 -3.44
N ILE A 152 0.36 8.38 -2.72
CA ILE A 152 1.19 9.48 -3.23
C ILE A 152 2.59 9.51 -2.63
N GLN A 153 2.78 8.90 -1.45
CA GLN A 153 4.03 8.98 -0.69
C GLN A 153 4.28 7.68 0.06
N ASP A 154 5.53 7.29 0.29
CA ASP A 154 5.93 6.13 1.09
C ASP A 154 7.19 6.42 1.89
N GLY A 155 7.39 5.71 3.02
CA GLY A 155 8.51 5.91 3.92
C GLY A 155 8.44 7.20 4.73
N CYS A 156 9.45 7.43 5.60
CA CYS A 156 9.49 8.60 6.48
C CYS A 156 10.93 8.93 6.85
N ASP A 157 11.28 10.22 6.88
CA ASP A 157 12.59 10.71 7.31
C ASP A 157 12.65 11.06 8.81
N PHE A 158 11.51 11.08 9.48
CA PHE A 158 11.43 11.25 10.92
C PHE A 158 11.89 9.95 11.59
N MET A 159 13.05 10.01 12.23
CA MET A 159 13.64 8.86 12.92
C MET A 159 13.18 8.80 14.38
N CYS A 160 11.85 8.83 14.59
CA CYS A 160 11.28 8.71 15.93
C CYS A 160 11.76 7.40 16.59
N THR A 161 12.19 7.48 17.84
CA THR A 161 12.87 6.38 18.55
C THR A 161 12.03 5.11 18.68
N PHE A 162 10.70 5.23 18.65
CA PHE A 162 9.73 4.13 18.76
C PHE A 162 9.22 3.61 17.40
N CYS A 163 9.57 4.27 16.28
CA CYS A 163 8.91 4.03 15.00
C CYS A 163 9.69 3.08 14.10
N VAL A 164 9.06 2.00 13.67
CA VAL A 164 9.65 1.00 12.76
C VAL A 164 9.57 1.41 11.27
N ILE A 165 8.78 2.44 10.94
CA ILE A 165 8.47 2.79 9.54
C ILE A 165 9.71 3.11 8.70
N PRO A 166 10.67 3.95 9.15
CA PRO A 166 11.88 4.22 8.36
C PRO A 166 12.70 2.97 8.01
N PHE A 167 12.61 1.94 8.84
CA PHE A 167 13.30 0.66 8.63
C PHE A 167 12.51 -0.28 7.72
N SER A 168 11.18 -0.30 7.87
CA SER A 168 10.33 -1.21 7.12
C SER A 168 9.90 -0.68 5.74
N ARG A 169 9.76 0.65 5.59
CA ARG A 169 9.33 1.31 4.35
C ARG A 169 10.38 2.23 3.71
N GLY A 170 11.50 2.42 4.41
CA GLY A 170 12.59 3.28 3.95
C GLY A 170 12.35 4.76 4.23
N ARG A 171 13.19 5.60 3.61
CA ARG A 171 13.09 7.05 3.67
C ARG A 171 11.88 7.57 2.90
N ALA A 172 11.50 8.83 3.17
CA ALA A 172 10.42 9.49 2.45
C ALA A 172 10.71 9.51 0.94
N ARG A 173 9.74 9.07 0.17
CA ARG A 173 9.75 9.05 -1.30
C ARG A 173 8.39 9.46 -1.81
N SER A 174 8.38 10.18 -2.91
CA SER A 174 7.17 10.67 -3.53
C SER A 174 6.85 9.89 -4.80
N ARG A 175 5.59 9.80 -5.12
CA ARG A 175 5.14 9.24 -6.39
C ARG A 175 5.15 10.32 -7.46
N GLU A 176 5.59 9.99 -8.66
CA GLU A 176 5.68 10.93 -9.76
C GLU A 176 4.30 11.43 -10.21
N TRP A 177 4.23 12.73 -10.58
CA TRP A 177 2.98 13.39 -10.92
C TRP A 177 2.25 12.74 -12.12
N ASN A 178 2.97 12.41 -13.18
CA ASN A 178 2.34 11.83 -14.38
C ASN A 178 1.69 10.47 -14.09
N ASP A 179 2.36 9.65 -13.27
CA ASP A 179 1.85 8.36 -12.83
C ASP A 179 0.62 8.53 -11.91
N LEU A 180 0.62 9.53 -11.03
CA LEU A 180 -0.55 9.90 -10.22
C LEU A 180 -1.72 10.36 -11.06
N LEU A 181 -1.47 11.25 -12.02
CA LEU A 181 -2.51 11.82 -12.88
C LEU A 181 -3.22 10.75 -13.71
N GLU A 182 -2.45 9.80 -14.26
CA GLU A 182 -3.02 8.68 -15.01
C GLU A 182 -3.97 7.84 -14.15
N GLU A 183 -3.59 7.51 -12.92
CA GLU A 183 -4.43 6.74 -12.01
C GLU A 183 -5.67 7.52 -11.58
N VAL A 184 -5.53 8.82 -11.24
CA VAL A 184 -6.66 9.68 -10.87
C VAL A 184 -7.70 9.75 -11.99
N ASN A 185 -7.28 9.95 -13.22
CA ASN A 185 -8.20 9.97 -14.38
C ASN A 185 -8.94 8.63 -14.50
N ARG A 186 -8.25 7.51 -14.40
CA ARG A 186 -8.89 6.18 -14.41
C ARG A 186 -9.87 5.96 -13.26
N MET A 187 -9.55 6.46 -12.08
CA MET A 187 -10.48 6.42 -10.92
C MET A 187 -11.75 7.20 -11.23
N ILE A 188 -11.63 8.42 -11.76
CA ILE A 188 -12.76 9.28 -12.13
C ILE A 188 -13.60 8.61 -13.22
N ASP A 189 -12.98 8.12 -14.28
CA ASP A 189 -13.64 7.42 -15.39
C ASP A 189 -14.39 6.15 -14.93
N SER A 190 -13.89 5.52 -13.85
CA SER A 190 -14.52 4.35 -13.21
C SER A 190 -15.65 4.71 -12.25
N GLY A 191 -15.94 6.01 -12.04
CA GLY A 191 -17.02 6.49 -11.20
C GLY A 191 -16.66 6.68 -9.71
N VAL A 192 -15.37 6.73 -9.37
CA VAL A 192 -14.93 7.04 -8.01
C VAL A 192 -15.35 8.46 -7.63
N GLN A 193 -16.01 8.61 -6.50
CA GLN A 193 -16.54 9.89 -6.01
C GLN A 193 -15.63 10.56 -4.99
N GLU A 194 -14.83 9.78 -4.26
CA GLU A 194 -13.89 10.29 -3.25
C GLU A 194 -12.53 9.62 -3.38
N ILE A 195 -11.48 10.42 -3.55
CA ILE A 195 -10.09 9.98 -3.53
C ILE A 195 -9.48 10.33 -2.18
N ILE A 196 -8.85 9.34 -1.54
CA ILE A 196 -8.16 9.50 -0.27
C ILE A 196 -6.65 9.43 -0.52
N LEU A 197 -5.97 10.55 -0.40
CA LEU A 197 -4.52 10.59 -0.47
C LEU A 197 -3.93 9.76 0.67
N THR A 198 -3.05 8.85 0.32
CA THR A 198 -2.52 7.84 1.24
C THR A 198 -1.00 7.84 1.19
N GLY A 199 -0.40 7.87 2.37
CA GLY A 199 1.05 7.88 2.58
C GLY A 199 1.39 7.66 4.05
N VAL A 200 2.65 7.77 4.40
CA VAL A 200 3.12 7.74 5.79
C VAL A 200 3.05 9.14 6.40
N ASN A 201 3.67 10.12 5.74
CA ASN A 201 3.59 11.54 6.09
C ASN A 201 3.41 12.34 4.81
N LEU A 202 2.18 12.67 4.50
CA LEU A 202 1.80 13.28 3.21
C LEU A 202 2.43 14.64 2.99
N GLY A 203 2.64 15.43 4.07
CA GLY A 203 3.23 16.76 3.98
C GLY A 203 4.69 16.77 3.49
N THR A 204 5.36 15.61 3.48
CA THR A 204 6.71 15.47 2.92
C THR A 204 6.73 15.18 1.42
N TYR A 205 5.57 15.17 0.75
CA TYR A 205 5.52 14.97 -0.70
C TYR A 205 6.32 16.06 -1.42
N SER A 206 7.27 15.62 -2.26
CA SER A 206 8.07 16.47 -3.12
C SER A 206 8.57 15.66 -4.31
N SER A 207 8.10 15.94 -5.51
CA SER A 207 8.54 15.29 -6.75
C SER A 207 8.58 16.27 -7.90
N ASN A 208 9.70 16.35 -8.63
CA ASN A 208 9.88 17.19 -9.81
C ASN A 208 9.44 18.66 -9.60
N GLY A 209 9.75 19.25 -8.44
CA GLY A 209 9.41 20.63 -8.10
C GLY A 209 7.95 20.83 -7.66
N ILE A 210 7.15 19.78 -7.56
CA ILE A 210 5.78 19.81 -7.03
C ILE A 210 5.84 19.45 -5.55
N ASN A 211 5.51 20.38 -4.66
CA ASN A 211 5.35 20.13 -3.23
C ASN A 211 3.93 19.67 -2.89
N PHE A 212 3.67 19.36 -1.62
CA PHE A 212 2.37 18.84 -1.18
C PHE A 212 1.21 19.79 -1.48
N LEU A 213 1.35 21.09 -1.22
CA LEU A 213 0.29 22.07 -1.49
C LEU A 213 0.01 22.14 -2.99
N SER A 214 1.05 22.29 -3.81
CA SER A 214 0.91 22.33 -5.28
C SER A 214 0.30 21.04 -5.83
N LEU A 215 0.57 19.88 -5.20
CA LEU A 215 -0.11 18.63 -5.55
C LEU A 215 -1.61 18.71 -5.28
N ILE A 216 -2.01 19.19 -4.09
CA ILE A 216 -3.42 19.34 -3.73
C ILE A 216 -4.15 20.26 -4.70
N GLU A 217 -3.58 21.44 -4.99
CA GLU A 217 -4.14 22.40 -5.95
C GLU A 217 -4.35 21.79 -7.34
N ARG A 218 -3.33 21.07 -7.84
CA ARG A 218 -3.41 20.39 -9.15
C ARG A 218 -4.47 19.28 -9.16
N LEU A 219 -4.57 18.48 -8.11
CA LEU A 219 -5.59 17.44 -8.01
C LEU A 219 -7.00 18.04 -7.93
N CYS A 220 -7.17 19.12 -7.18
CA CYS A 220 -8.44 19.82 -7.06
C CYS A 220 -8.91 20.47 -8.38
N ALA A 221 -7.99 20.75 -9.30
CA ALA A 221 -8.30 21.31 -10.62
C ALA A 221 -8.72 20.25 -11.66
N ILE A 222 -8.65 18.95 -11.33
CA ILE A 222 -9.05 17.87 -12.24
C ILE A 222 -10.58 17.84 -12.31
N GLU A 223 -11.10 17.94 -13.54
CA GLU A 223 -12.53 17.84 -13.80
C GLU A 223 -13.06 16.44 -13.44
N GLY A 224 -14.24 16.40 -12.82
CA GLY A 224 -14.88 15.14 -12.39
C GLY A 224 -14.50 14.65 -11.00
N LEU A 225 -13.46 15.20 -10.36
CA LEU A 225 -13.13 14.86 -8.98
C LEU A 225 -14.14 15.50 -8.02
N SER A 226 -14.95 14.70 -7.35
CA SER A 226 -16.00 15.20 -6.45
C SER A 226 -15.49 15.51 -5.04
N ARG A 227 -14.60 14.66 -4.51
CA ARG A 227 -14.03 14.82 -3.16
C ARG A 227 -12.59 14.34 -3.10
N LEU A 228 -11.73 15.13 -2.46
CA LEU A 228 -10.35 14.81 -2.15
C LEU A 228 -10.16 14.83 -0.64
N ARG A 229 -9.57 13.79 -0.08
CA ARG A 229 -9.31 13.70 1.37
C ARG A 229 -7.84 13.46 1.65
N ILE A 230 -7.29 14.21 2.59
CA ILE A 230 -5.95 13.99 3.14
C ILE A 230 -6.05 12.94 4.26
N SER A 231 -5.20 11.90 4.24
CA SER A 231 -5.14 10.93 5.34
C SER A 231 -4.20 11.41 6.46
N SER A 232 -3.04 10.80 6.63
CA SER A 232 -2.13 11.11 7.74
C SER A 232 -1.10 12.15 7.35
N ILE A 233 -0.98 13.20 8.14
CA ILE A 233 0.00 14.26 7.99
C ILE A 233 0.53 14.67 9.36
N GLU A 234 1.85 14.82 9.49
CA GLU A 234 2.48 15.27 10.74
C GLU A 234 2.33 16.79 10.89
N PRO A 235 2.11 17.29 12.13
CA PRO A 235 1.86 18.70 12.38
C PRO A 235 2.91 19.64 11.76
N THR A 236 4.18 19.29 11.86
CA THR A 236 5.32 20.09 11.40
C THR A 236 5.49 20.09 9.89
N THR A 237 4.74 19.29 9.16
CA THR A 237 4.81 19.21 7.69
C THR A 237 3.57 19.74 7.00
N ILE A 238 2.61 20.30 7.75
CA ILE A 238 1.42 20.95 7.21
C ILE A 238 1.82 22.33 6.68
N PRO A 239 1.67 22.63 5.37
CA PRO A 239 1.87 23.99 4.88
C PRO A 239 0.82 24.93 5.45
N GLU A 240 1.19 26.13 5.93
CA GLU A 240 0.23 27.09 6.48
C GLU A 240 -0.84 27.48 5.44
N ASP A 241 -0.44 27.67 4.19
CA ASP A 241 -1.35 28.01 3.09
C ASP A 241 -2.40 26.93 2.80
N LEU A 242 -2.18 25.68 3.26
CA LEU A 242 -3.17 24.61 3.15
C LEU A 242 -4.46 24.98 3.90
N PHE A 243 -4.35 25.62 5.08
CA PHE A 243 -5.53 26.05 5.85
C PHE A 243 -6.31 27.16 5.14
N VAL A 244 -5.60 28.06 4.47
CA VAL A 244 -6.21 29.12 3.64
C VAL A 244 -6.96 28.47 2.47
N PHE A 245 -6.32 27.53 1.79
CA PHE A 245 -6.94 26.78 0.71
C PHE A 245 -8.17 25.99 1.19
N MET A 246 -8.08 25.28 2.32
CA MET A 246 -9.20 24.52 2.88
C MET A 246 -10.39 25.39 3.33
N ALA A 247 -10.17 26.66 3.62
CA ALA A 247 -11.23 27.60 3.99
C ALA A 247 -12.08 28.07 2.79
N ASP A 248 -11.57 27.96 1.57
CA ASP A 248 -12.33 28.18 0.34
C ASP A 248 -13.17 26.92 0.02
N GLY A 249 -14.48 27.01 0.06
CA GLY A 249 -15.40 25.88 -0.19
C GLY A 249 -15.64 25.55 -1.67
N ASN A 250 -14.95 26.20 -2.62
CA ASN A 250 -15.20 26.07 -4.06
C ASN A 250 -14.33 25.01 -4.75
N HIS A 251 -13.83 24.01 -4.00
CA HIS A 251 -12.98 22.93 -4.52
C HIS A 251 -13.30 21.59 -3.83
N PRO A 252 -12.86 20.44 -4.42
CA PRO A 252 -13.19 19.11 -3.88
C PRO A 252 -12.44 18.72 -2.60
N LEU A 253 -11.44 19.51 -2.12
CA LEU A 253 -10.71 19.18 -0.89
C LEU A 253 -11.64 19.25 0.33
N MET A 254 -11.72 18.13 1.05
CA MET A 254 -12.53 18.05 2.27
C MET A 254 -11.85 18.79 3.43
N PRO A 255 -12.60 19.58 4.25
CA PRO A 255 -12.06 20.27 5.43
C PRO A 255 -11.81 19.28 6.58
N TYR A 256 -10.90 18.34 6.35
CA TYR A 256 -10.58 17.26 7.27
C TYR A 256 -9.08 16.93 7.21
N LEU A 257 -8.45 16.87 8.38
CA LEU A 257 -7.09 16.38 8.56
C LEU A 257 -7.05 15.31 9.65
N HIS A 258 -6.19 14.31 9.46
CA HIS A 258 -5.82 13.35 10.51
C HIS A 258 -4.39 13.66 10.95
N VAL A 259 -4.27 14.34 12.08
CA VAL A 259 -2.99 14.83 12.62
C VAL A 259 -2.73 14.14 13.95
N PRO A 260 -1.64 13.34 14.10
CA PRO A 260 -1.29 12.74 15.37
C PRO A 260 -0.72 13.81 16.31
N LEU A 261 -1.28 13.93 17.52
CA LEU A 261 -0.84 14.89 18.52
C LEU A 261 0.52 14.53 19.12
N GLN A 262 0.92 13.26 19.09
CA GLN A 262 2.12 12.67 19.69
C GLN A 262 2.12 12.73 21.22
N SER A 263 2.03 13.91 21.84
CA SER A 263 1.89 14.12 23.28
C SER A 263 1.05 15.38 23.58
N GLY A 264 0.40 15.40 24.73
CA GLY A 264 -0.23 16.61 25.28
C GLY A 264 0.63 17.31 26.34
N CYS A 265 1.90 16.96 26.44
CA CYS A 265 2.83 17.50 27.44
C CYS A 265 4.05 18.11 26.74
N ASP A 266 4.27 19.41 26.95
CA ASP A 266 5.35 20.18 26.31
C ASP A 266 6.75 19.61 26.61
N SER A 267 6.95 18.99 27.77
CA SER A 267 8.23 18.35 28.12
C SER A 267 8.51 17.06 27.36
N VAL A 268 7.53 16.53 26.64
CA VAL A 268 7.65 15.33 25.79
C VAL A 268 7.78 15.72 24.32
N LEU A 269 7.18 16.83 23.92
CA LEU A 269 7.28 17.40 22.58
C LEU A 269 8.57 18.20 22.43
#